data_e5977f819ef072006a9be006eb3adcc5
#
_entry.id   e5977f819ef072006a9be006eb3adcc5
#
_cell.length_a   1.000
_cell.length_b   1.000
_cell.length_c   1.000
_cell.angle_alpha   90.00
_cell.angle_beta   90.00
_cell.angle_gamma   90.00
#
_symmetry.space_group_name_H-M   'P 1'
#
loop_
_entity.id
_entity.type
_entity.pdbx_description
1 polymer ?
#
loop_
_entity_poly.entity_id
_entity_poly.type
_entity_poly.pdbx_seq_one_letter_code
_entity_poly.pdbx_strand_id
1 'polypeptide(L)'
;AAKTLVNTISHKEELEQDGFTNLVLWSRGFDEKIFYPCPDGGKKKYLLYVGRVAVEKNIEEFLKMPSHLPKVVVGGGPSLKSYAKKYPDVEFVGFKKGKELADYYRDAACFVFPSLTDTFGIVLIEALACGTPLAGFNVTGPKDIVIEGVNGSLDNKNLENAVKRALQVDRTSTFNSSKTYTWDTVAEQFINSLVPMK
;
A
#
# COMPACT_ATOMS: atom_id res chain seq x y z
N ALA A 1 -16.24 9.64 24.28
CA ALA A 1 -14.80 9.34 24.40
C ALA A 1 -14.01 10.64 24.54
N ALA A 2 -12.91 10.63 25.30
CA ALA A 2 -12.03 11.80 25.44
C ALA A 2 -11.33 12.12 24.11
N LYS A 3 -10.91 11.08 23.38
CA LYS A 3 -10.35 11.16 22.02
C LYS A 3 -10.80 9.94 21.19
N THR A 4 -10.93 10.15 19.89
CA THR A 4 -11.19 9.09 18.90
C THR A 4 -10.01 9.01 17.96
N LEU A 5 -9.42 7.83 17.83
CA LEU A 5 -8.24 7.61 16.98
C LEU A 5 -8.69 7.25 15.56
N VAL A 6 -8.13 7.94 14.58
CA VAL A 6 -8.35 7.72 13.15
C VAL A 6 -7.01 7.47 12.44
N ASN A 7 -7.02 6.67 11.39
CA ASN A 7 -5.78 6.16 10.80
C ASN A 7 -5.27 6.95 9.57
N THR A 8 -6.10 7.81 8.98
CA THR A 8 -5.71 8.67 7.85
C THR A 8 -6.25 10.09 8.01
N ILE A 9 -5.60 11.03 7.34
CA ILE A 9 -6.02 12.45 7.31
C ILE A 9 -7.39 12.56 6.64
N SER A 10 -7.55 11.92 5.48
CA SER A 10 -8.82 11.97 4.74
C SER A 10 -10.00 11.43 5.54
N HIS A 11 -9.81 10.31 6.25
CA HIS A 11 -10.86 9.75 7.10
C HIS A 11 -11.16 10.66 8.31
N LYS A 12 -10.13 11.36 8.83
CA LYS A 12 -10.34 12.37 9.86
C LYS A 12 -11.22 13.51 9.36
N GLU A 13 -10.91 14.05 8.17
CA GLU A 13 -11.67 15.13 7.53
C GLU A 13 -13.12 14.73 7.25
N GLU A 14 -13.36 13.51 6.76
CA GLU A 14 -14.71 12.96 6.54
C GLU A 14 -15.52 12.94 7.85
N LEU A 15 -14.94 12.41 8.94
CA LEU A 15 -15.60 12.36 10.23
C LEU A 15 -15.82 13.75 10.86
N GLU A 16 -14.90 14.71 10.64
CA GLU A 16 -15.09 16.10 11.08
C GLU A 16 -16.28 16.76 10.36
N GLN A 17 -16.46 16.48 9.07
CA GLN A 17 -17.65 16.95 8.31
C GLN A 17 -18.94 16.32 8.82
N ASP A 18 -18.89 15.08 9.30
CA ASP A 18 -20.02 14.39 9.93
C ASP A 18 -20.29 14.85 11.39
N GLY A 19 -19.51 15.83 11.87
CA GLY A 19 -19.71 16.44 13.20
C GLY A 19 -18.98 15.75 14.34
N PHE A 20 -18.11 14.80 14.07
CA PHE A 20 -17.25 14.21 15.09
C PHE A 20 -16.17 15.19 15.53
N THR A 21 -15.95 15.26 16.85
CA THR A 21 -14.91 16.08 17.46
C THR A 21 -13.89 15.21 18.19
N ASN A 22 -12.78 15.83 18.64
CA ASN A 22 -11.72 15.13 19.40
C ASN A 22 -11.04 13.99 18.61
N LEU A 23 -10.93 14.14 17.28
CA LEU A 23 -10.25 13.19 16.40
C LEU A 23 -8.75 13.40 16.44
N VAL A 24 -8.00 12.32 16.63
CA VAL A 24 -6.54 12.31 16.66
C VAL A 24 -6.01 11.30 15.66
N LEU A 25 -5.05 11.71 14.84
CA LEU A 25 -4.39 10.81 13.90
C LEU A 25 -3.51 9.81 14.67
N TRP A 26 -3.73 8.53 14.37
CA TRP A 26 -2.91 7.42 14.82
C TRP A 26 -2.76 6.42 13.70
N SER A 27 -1.60 6.43 13.08
CA SER A 27 -1.28 5.62 11.91
C SER A 27 -1.11 4.14 12.25
N ARG A 28 -0.73 3.36 11.25
CA ARG A 28 -0.34 1.95 11.37
C ARG A 28 1.17 1.83 11.21
N GLY A 29 1.75 0.81 11.84
CA GLY A 29 3.16 0.51 11.74
C GLY A 29 3.42 -0.77 10.95
N PHE A 30 4.66 -0.90 10.45
CA PHE A 30 5.18 -2.15 9.86
C PHE A 30 6.35 -2.69 10.71
N ASP A 31 6.68 -3.96 10.53
CA ASP A 31 7.82 -4.60 11.22
C ASP A 31 9.11 -4.38 10.41
N GLU A 32 9.99 -3.49 10.90
CA GLU A 32 11.26 -3.13 10.28
C GLU A 32 12.27 -4.29 10.22
N LYS A 33 12.09 -5.33 11.03
CA LYS A 33 12.93 -6.54 10.98
C LYS A 33 12.57 -7.45 9.81
N ILE A 34 11.38 -7.27 9.26
CA ILE A 34 10.84 -8.05 8.13
C ILE A 34 10.89 -7.23 6.85
N PHE A 35 10.34 -6.00 6.89
CA PHE A 35 10.19 -5.12 5.75
C PHE A 35 11.31 -4.07 5.76
N TYR A 36 12.28 -4.25 4.88
CA TYR A 36 13.43 -3.36 4.68
C TYR A 36 13.90 -3.43 3.22
N PRO A 37 14.58 -2.40 2.70
CA PRO A 37 14.97 -2.37 1.29
C PRO A 37 16.07 -3.38 0.97
N CYS A 38 16.14 -3.78 -0.29
CA CYS A 38 17.26 -4.56 -0.77
C CYS A 38 18.53 -3.67 -0.88
N PRO A 39 19.68 -4.09 -0.31
CA PRO A 39 20.92 -3.28 -0.35
C PRO A 39 21.39 -2.91 -1.75
N ASP A 40 21.14 -3.77 -2.74
CA ASP A 40 21.50 -3.60 -4.15
C ASP A 40 20.37 -3.00 -5.01
N GLY A 41 19.33 -2.44 -4.39
CA GLY A 41 18.22 -1.78 -5.07
C GLY A 41 17.13 -2.71 -5.61
N GLY A 42 17.26 -4.04 -5.42
CA GLY A 42 16.28 -5.04 -5.87
C GLY A 42 16.23 -5.26 -7.39
N LYS A 43 15.58 -6.32 -7.81
CA LYS A 43 15.68 -6.81 -9.21
C LYS A 43 14.69 -6.19 -10.20
N LYS A 44 13.67 -5.44 -9.71
CA LYS A 44 12.63 -4.78 -10.54
C LYS A 44 11.98 -5.72 -11.58
N LYS A 45 11.64 -6.94 -11.17
CA LYS A 45 11.27 -8.03 -12.08
C LYS A 45 9.85 -7.94 -12.62
N TYR A 46 8.89 -7.42 -11.82
CA TYR A 46 7.47 -7.51 -12.10
C TYR A 46 6.68 -6.38 -11.44
N LEU A 47 5.44 -6.22 -11.88
CA LEU A 47 4.42 -5.45 -11.16
C LEU A 47 3.75 -6.36 -10.11
N LEU A 48 3.61 -5.89 -8.89
CA LEU A 48 3.12 -6.67 -7.76
C LEU A 48 1.76 -6.18 -7.29
N TYR A 49 0.85 -7.11 -7.05
CA TYR A 49 -0.34 -6.92 -6.22
C TYR A 49 -0.23 -7.80 -4.97
N VAL A 50 -0.58 -7.26 -3.81
CA VAL A 50 -0.69 -8.02 -2.56
C VAL A 50 -2.04 -7.71 -1.92
N GLY A 51 -2.83 -8.73 -1.66
CA GLY A 51 -4.11 -8.56 -1.01
C GLY A 51 -5.10 -9.69 -1.26
N ARG A 52 -6.34 -9.48 -0.78
CA ARG A 52 -7.43 -10.41 -1.03
C ARG A 52 -7.80 -10.40 -2.51
N VAL A 53 -7.85 -11.59 -3.12
CA VAL A 53 -8.25 -11.77 -4.52
C VAL A 53 -9.77 -11.86 -4.61
N ALA A 54 -10.41 -10.70 -4.73
CA ALA A 54 -11.86 -10.55 -4.70
C ALA A 54 -12.30 -9.34 -5.53
N VAL A 55 -13.56 -9.35 -5.99
CA VAL A 55 -14.11 -8.30 -6.89
C VAL A 55 -14.07 -6.92 -6.23
N GLU A 56 -14.39 -6.83 -4.94
CA GLU A 56 -14.39 -5.57 -4.18
C GLU A 56 -13.03 -4.89 -4.06
N LYS A 57 -11.93 -5.64 -4.32
CA LYS A 57 -10.57 -5.08 -4.39
C LYS A 57 -10.19 -4.56 -5.77
N ASN A 58 -11.12 -4.56 -6.70
CA ASN A 58 -10.94 -4.05 -8.06
C ASN A 58 -9.67 -4.59 -8.76
N ILE A 59 -9.21 -5.79 -8.34
CA ILE A 59 -7.96 -6.40 -8.83
C ILE A 59 -7.98 -6.58 -10.36
N GLU A 60 -9.14 -6.73 -10.97
CA GLU A 60 -9.26 -6.95 -12.41
C GLU A 60 -8.68 -5.78 -13.23
N GLU A 61 -8.70 -4.54 -12.70
CA GLU A 61 -8.03 -3.39 -13.34
C GLU A 61 -6.51 -3.61 -13.44
N PHE A 62 -5.89 -4.22 -12.43
CA PHE A 62 -4.49 -4.61 -12.49
C PHE A 62 -4.26 -5.78 -13.47
N LEU A 63 -5.13 -6.80 -13.43
CA LEU A 63 -4.95 -7.99 -14.25
C LEU A 63 -5.04 -7.69 -15.76
N LYS A 64 -6.01 -6.87 -16.18
CA LYS A 64 -6.23 -6.51 -17.60
C LYS A 64 -5.32 -5.39 -18.11
N MET A 65 -4.69 -4.61 -17.22
CA MET A 65 -3.83 -3.48 -17.60
C MET A 65 -2.67 -3.95 -18.51
N PRO A 66 -2.41 -3.29 -19.63
CA PRO A 66 -1.24 -3.60 -20.47
C PRO A 66 0.07 -3.36 -19.69
N SER A 67 1.05 -4.26 -19.83
CA SER A 67 2.36 -4.12 -19.21
C SER A 67 3.43 -4.88 -19.96
N HIS A 68 4.63 -4.31 -20.06
CA HIS A 68 5.83 -5.00 -20.53
C HIS A 68 6.47 -5.87 -19.43
N LEU A 69 6.18 -5.57 -18.17
CA LEU A 69 6.65 -6.36 -17.03
C LEU A 69 5.63 -7.45 -16.72
N PRO A 70 6.09 -8.64 -16.32
CA PRO A 70 5.23 -9.68 -15.75
C PRO A 70 4.41 -9.15 -14.58
N LYS A 71 3.30 -9.81 -14.29
CA LYS A 71 2.45 -9.48 -13.14
C LYS A 71 2.45 -10.62 -12.14
N VAL A 72 2.60 -10.28 -10.87
CA VAL A 72 2.56 -11.23 -9.76
C VAL A 72 1.46 -10.82 -8.78
N VAL A 73 0.66 -11.79 -8.37
CA VAL A 73 -0.42 -11.63 -7.39
C VAL A 73 -0.10 -12.48 -6.17
N VAL A 74 0.11 -11.81 -5.03
CA VAL A 74 0.25 -12.47 -3.73
C VAL A 74 -1.05 -12.32 -2.95
N GLY A 75 -1.58 -13.44 -2.50
CA GLY A 75 -2.79 -13.48 -1.70
C GLY A 75 -3.76 -14.58 -2.13
N GLY A 76 -4.90 -14.62 -1.48
CA GLY A 76 -5.96 -15.57 -1.75
C GLY A 76 -7.33 -14.92 -1.70
N GLY A 77 -8.34 -15.63 -2.12
CA GLY A 77 -9.71 -15.13 -2.07
C GLY A 77 -10.67 -15.84 -3.00
N PRO A 78 -11.96 -15.48 -2.94
CA PRO A 78 -13.01 -16.20 -3.67
C PRO A 78 -12.84 -16.16 -5.19
N SER A 79 -12.23 -15.08 -5.73
CA SER A 79 -12.05 -14.91 -7.17
C SER A 79 -10.73 -15.49 -7.73
N LEU A 80 -9.86 -16.06 -6.88
CA LEU A 80 -8.53 -16.52 -7.31
C LEU A 80 -8.60 -17.54 -8.45
N LYS A 81 -9.41 -18.59 -8.31
CA LYS A 81 -9.51 -19.65 -9.33
C LYS A 81 -10.05 -19.13 -10.65
N SER A 82 -11.04 -18.24 -10.63
CA SER A 82 -11.63 -17.65 -11.83
C SER A 82 -10.65 -16.70 -12.54
N TYR A 83 -9.95 -15.86 -11.78
CA TYR A 83 -8.97 -14.95 -12.37
C TYR A 83 -7.73 -15.66 -12.88
N ALA A 84 -7.21 -16.68 -12.19
CA ALA A 84 -6.09 -17.48 -12.68
C ALA A 84 -6.41 -18.18 -14.00
N LYS A 85 -7.67 -18.63 -14.20
CA LYS A 85 -8.12 -19.19 -15.47
C LYS A 85 -8.27 -18.12 -16.55
N LYS A 86 -8.76 -16.92 -16.19
CA LYS A 86 -9.04 -15.82 -17.15
C LYS A 86 -7.76 -15.10 -17.60
N TYR A 87 -6.75 -15.02 -16.72
CA TYR A 87 -5.48 -14.32 -16.93
C TYR A 87 -4.28 -15.26 -16.75
N PRO A 88 -4.06 -16.21 -17.69
CA PRO A 88 -3.03 -17.25 -17.56
C PRO A 88 -1.60 -16.69 -17.59
N ASP A 89 -1.39 -15.48 -18.10
CA ASP A 89 -0.09 -14.80 -18.15
C ASP A 89 0.28 -14.11 -16.82
N VAL A 90 -0.63 -14.13 -15.82
CA VAL A 90 -0.39 -13.56 -14.49
C VAL A 90 -0.03 -14.67 -13.50
N GLU A 91 1.05 -14.47 -12.77
CA GLU A 91 1.50 -15.42 -11.76
C GLU A 91 0.75 -15.22 -10.44
N PHE A 92 -0.04 -16.21 -10.03
CA PHE A 92 -0.75 -16.24 -8.74
C PHE A 92 -0.02 -17.17 -7.76
N VAL A 93 0.73 -16.60 -6.82
CA VAL A 93 1.62 -17.35 -5.90
C VAL A 93 0.95 -17.75 -4.57
N GLY A 94 -0.32 -17.41 -4.41
CA GLY A 94 -1.05 -17.67 -3.18
C GLY A 94 -0.66 -16.76 -2.02
N PHE A 95 -1.10 -17.11 -0.81
CA PHE A 95 -0.84 -16.32 0.38
C PHE A 95 0.62 -16.44 0.84
N LYS A 96 1.25 -15.30 1.15
CA LYS A 96 2.61 -15.19 1.68
C LYS A 96 2.61 -14.30 2.92
N LYS A 97 3.60 -14.49 3.80
CA LYS A 97 3.77 -13.69 5.03
C LYS A 97 5.24 -13.52 5.40
N GLY A 98 5.49 -12.58 6.30
CA GLY A 98 6.80 -12.36 6.88
C GLY A 98 7.87 -12.11 5.81
N LYS A 99 9.03 -12.74 5.97
CA LYS A 99 10.18 -12.55 5.08
C LYS A 99 9.88 -12.93 3.62
N GLU A 100 9.12 -14.01 3.40
CA GLU A 100 8.74 -14.42 2.05
C GLU A 100 7.91 -13.33 1.33
N LEU A 101 6.94 -12.70 2.02
CA LEU A 101 6.19 -11.56 1.48
C LEU A 101 7.09 -10.36 1.21
N ALA A 102 8.01 -10.06 2.14
CA ALA A 102 8.96 -8.95 1.97
C ALA A 102 9.88 -9.15 0.75
N ASP A 103 10.27 -10.40 0.42
CA ASP A 103 11.05 -10.70 -0.78
C ASP A 103 10.27 -10.38 -2.06
N TYR A 104 8.95 -10.64 -2.09
CA TYR A 104 8.10 -10.21 -3.22
C TYR A 104 8.08 -8.68 -3.39
N TYR A 105 7.96 -7.93 -2.30
CA TYR A 105 8.04 -6.46 -2.39
C TYR A 105 9.41 -6.01 -2.90
N ARG A 106 10.50 -6.51 -2.34
CA ARG A 106 11.87 -6.13 -2.73
C ARG A 106 12.19 -6.36 -4.20
N ASP A 107 11.71 -7.49 -4.76
CA ASP A 107 11.93 -7.87 -6.16
C ASP A 107 10.97 -7.17 -7.14
N ALA A 108 9.91 -6.53 -6.67
CA ALA A 108 8.96 -5.82 -7.52
C ALA A 108 9.54 -4.51 -8.07
N ALA A 109 9.19 -4.18 -9.31
CA ALA A 109 9.46 -2.88 -9.92
C ALA A 109 8.53 -1.80 -9.37
N CYS A 110 7.26 -2.17 -9.14
CA CYS A 110 6.23 -1.29 -8.61
C CYS A 110 5.16 -2.14 -7.91
N PHE A 111 4.66 -1.66 -6.78
CA PHE A 111 3.49 -2.21 -6.12
C PHE A 111 2.24 -1.49 -6.63
N VAL A 112 1.28 -2.25 -7.15
CA VAL A 112 0.06 -1.71 -7.75
C VAL A 112 -1.14 -1.97 -6.85
N PHE A 113 -1.83 -0.89 -6.46
CA PHE A 113 -2.97 -0.92 -5.56
C PHE A 113 -4.24 -0.43 -6.28
N PRO A 114 -5.02 -1.35 -6.89
CA PRO A 114 -6.18 -1.00 -7.71
C PRO A 114 -7.46 -0.77 -6.90
N SER A 115 -7.45 -0.98 -5.58
CA SER A 115 -8.63 -0.85 -4.72
C SER A 115 -9.18 0.56 -4.70
N LEU A 116 -10.51 0.69 -4.63
CA LEU A 116 -11.22 1.97 -4.59
C LEU A 116 -11.81 2.29 -3.20
N THR A 117 -11.76 1.36 -2.26
CA THR A 117 -12.54 1.44 -1.00
C THR A 117 -11.73 1.14 0.26
N ASP A 118 -10.42 1.12 0.21
CA ASP A 118 -9.59 0.89 1.39
C ASP A 118 -9.38 2.19 2.19
N THR A 119 -9.49 2.10 3.52
CA THR A 119 -9.30 3.25 4.41
C THR A 119 -7.84 3.57 4.74
N PHE A 120 -6.92 2.58 4.64
CA PHE A 120 -5.49 2.78 4.88
C PHE A 120 -4.63 1.94 3.91
N GLY A 121 -4.69 0.61 4.04
CA GLY A 121 -3.89 -0.33 3.26
C GLY A 121 -2.48 -0.56 3.85
N ILE A 122 -2.37 -1.44 4.86
CA ILE A 122 -1.06 -1.80 5.47
C ILE A 122 -0.04 -2.24 4.41
N VAL A 123 -0.48 -2.96 3.37
CA VAL A 123 0.34 -3.40 2.24
C VAL A 123 1.07 -2.26 1.51
N LEU A 124 0.53 -1.02 1.57
CA LEU A 124 1.19 0.17 1.01
C LEU A 124 2.45 0.52 1.80
N ILE A 125 2.36 0.59 3.14
CA ILE A 125 3.52 0.92 3.97
C ILE A 125 4.56 -0.21 4.01
N GLU A 126 4.15 -1.47 3.87
CA GLU A 126 5.06 -2.62 3.70
C GLU A 126 5.86 -2.50 2.39
N ALA A 127 5.20 -2.12 1.29
CA ALA A 127 5.86 -1.87 0.01
C ALA A 127 6.86 -0.70 0.11
N LEU A 128 6.47 0.44 0.73
CA LEU A 128 7.36 1.58 0.98
C LEU A 128 8.58 1.17 1.78
N ALA A 129 8.40 0.39 2.85
CA ALA A 129 9.48 -0.10 3.71
C ALA A 129 10.49 -0.98 2.95
N CYS A 130 10.03 -1.69 1.92
CA CYS A 130 10.90 -2.44 1.01
C CYS A 130 11.51 -1.57 -0.12
N GLY A 131 11.25 -0.26 -0.11
CA GLY A 131 11.68 0.66 -1.16
C GLY A 131 10.96 0.44 -2.49
N THR A 132 9.76 -0.12 -2.49
CA THR A 132 8.99 -0.42 -3.70
C THR A 132 7.99 0.69 -3.97
N PRO A 133 8.12 1.43 -5.10
CA PRO A 133 7.22 2.53 -5.44
C PRO A 133 5.78 2.07 -5.59
N LEU A 134 4.85 2.97 -5.23
CA LEU A 134 3.41 2.70 -5.25
C LEU A 134 2.75 3.25 -6.51
N ALA A 135 1.78 2.51 -7.05
CA ALA A 135 0.85 3.01 -8.06
C ALA A 135 -0.58 2.65 -7.69
N GLY A 136 -1.52 3.58 -7.87
CA GLY A 136 -2.91 3.33 -7.51
C GLY A 136 -3.87 4.39 -8.02
N PHE A 137 -5.14 4.24 -7.65
CA PHE A 137 -6.14 5.28 -7.84
C PHE A 137 -6.06 6.33 -6.72
N ASN A 138 -6.41 7.59 -7.07
CA ASN A 138 -6.43 8.72 -6.15
C ASN A 138 -7.71 8.69 -5.29
N VAL A 139 -7.75 7.78 -4.33
CA VAL A 139 -8.88 7.55 -3.42
C VAL A 139 -8.38 7.51 -1.97
N THR A 140 -9.31 7.60 -1.01
CA THR A 140 -9.03 7.46 0.43
C THR A 140 -8.17 6.21 0.70
N GLY A 141 -7.17 6.36 1.56
CA GLY A 141 -6.12 5.37 1.79
C GLY A 141 -4.87 5.68 0.97
N PRO A 142 -4.80 5.34 -0.33
CA PRO A 142 -3.65 5.67 -1.16
C PRO A 142 -3.28 7.16 -1.17
N LYS A 143 -4.25 8.08 -1.28
CA LYS A 143 -3.99 9.53 -1.31
C LYS A 143 -3.35 10.08 -0.03
N ASP A 144 -3.52 9.38 1.10
CA ASP A 144 -2.93 9.77 2.38
C ASP A 144 -1.50 9.26 2.58
N ILE A 145 -1.05 8.32 1.74
CA ILE A 145 0.25 7.64 1.86
C ILE A 145 1.17 7.97 0.70
N VAL A 146 0.62 8.07 -0.52
CA VAL A 146 1.40 8.33 -1.73
C VAL A 146 1.73 9.81 -1.85
N ILE A 147 3.03 10.10 -1.98
CA ILE A 147 3.57 11.43 -2.30
C ILE A 147 4.03 11.36 -3.76
N GLU A 148 3.33 12.06 -4.65
CA GLU A 148 3.57 12.04 -6.09
C GLU A 148 5.03 12.32 -6.43
N GLY A 149 5.65 11.42 -7.22
CA GLY A 149 7.05 11.52 -7.66
C GLY A 149 8.10 11.23 -6.58
N VAL A 150 7.71 11.03 -5.30
CA VAL A 150 8.64 10.75 -4.19
C VAL A 150 8.61 9.28 -3.80
N ASN A 151 7.42 8.71 -3.63
CA ASN A 151 7.27 7.31 -3.24
C ASN A 151 6.25 6.55 -4.11
N GLY A 152 5.67 7.21 -5.11
CA GLY A 152 4.71 6.59 -6.01
C GLY A 152 4.00 7.61 -6.88
N SER A 153 2.91 7.17 -7.49
CA SER A 153 2.02 8.00 -8.31
C SER A 153 0.59 7.50 -8.24
N LEU A 154 -0.35 8.44 -8.25
CA LEU A 154 -1.78 8.15 -8.30
C LEU A 154 -2.42 8.73 -9.57
N ASP A 155 -3.49 8.08 -10.04
CA ASP A 155 -4.28 8.58 -11.16
C ASP A 155 -5.77 8.45 -10.85
N ASN A 156 -6.57 9.40 -11.33
CA ASN A 156 -8.01 9.40 -11.05
C ASN A 156 -8.79 8.37 -11.87
N LYS A 157 -8.24 7.97 -13.03
CA LYS A 157 -8.99 7.16 -14.01
C LYS A 157 -8.18 6.04 -14.67
N ASN A 158 -6.85 6.17 -14.74
CA ASN A 158 -6.01 5.28 -15.51
C ASN A 158 -4.84 4.73 -14.68
N LEU A 159 -4.99 3.48 -14.24
CA LEU A 159 -3.98 2.79 -13.43
C LEU A 159 -2.63 2.65 -14.15
N GLU A 160 -2.65 2.45 -15.48
CA GLU A 160 -1.43 2.35 -16.30
C GLU A 160 -0.59 3.63 -16.25
N ASN A 161 -1.25 4.81 -16.27
CA ASN A 161 -0.55 6.08 -16.14
C ASN A 161 0.13 6.23 -14.77
N ALA A 162 -0.55 5.84 -13.69
CA ALA A 162 0.05 5.81 -12.36
C ALA A 162 1.28 4.89 -12.33
N VAL A 163 1.18 3.68 -12.88
CA VAL A 163 2.30 2.74 -12.96
C VAL A 163 3.47 3.30 -13.75
N LYS A 164 3.23 3.90 -14.94
CA LYS A 164 4.30 4.50 -15.77
C LYS A 164 5.09 5.57 -15.02
N ARG A 165 4.42 6.42 -14.24
CA ARG A 165 5.07 7.44 -13.41
C ARG A 165 5.77 6.83 -12.21
N ALA A 166 5.15 5.89 -11.51
CA ALA A 166 5.71 5.21 -10.35
C ALA A 166 7.02 4.45 -10.67
N LEU A 167 7.13 3.88 -11.87
CA LEU A 167 8.34 3.19 -12.34
C LEU A 167 9.58 4.12 -12.46
N GLN A 168 9.38 5.44 -12.48
CA GLN A 168 10.47 6.43 -12.53
C GLN A 168 10.91 6.90 -11.14
N VAL A 169 10.19 6.51 -10.08
CA VAL A 169 10.45 6.94 -8.70
C VAL A 169 11.70 6.24 -8.15
N ASP A 170 12.52 7.00 -7.43
CA ASP A 170 13.69 6.46 -6.75
C ASP A 170 13.32 5.60 -5.55
N ARG A 171 13.95 4.43 -5.42
CA ARG A 171 13.68 3.48 -4.34
C ARG A 171 14.18 3.96 -2.97
N THR A 172 15.24 4.77 -2.95
CA THR A 172 15.78 5.33 -1.69
C THR A 172 14.82 6.37 -1.13
N SER A 173 14.29 7.27 -1.97
CA SER A 173 13.26 8.23 -1.55
C SER A 173 11.98 7.53 -1.12
N THR A 174 11.58 6.47 -1.82
CA THR A 174 10.45 5.60 -1.46
C THR A 174 10.63 5.03 -0.06
N PHE A 175 11.77 4.39 0.22
CA PHE A 175 12.08 3.85 1.55
C PHE A 175 12.10 4.94 2.63
N ASN A 176 12.74 6.09 2.35
CA ASN A 176 12.81 7.17 3.32
C ASN A 176 11.43 7.68 3.74
N SER A 177 10.44 7.66 2.84
CA SER A 177 9.05 8.04 3.15
C SER A 177 8.36 7.06 4.12
N SER A 178 8.82 5.81 4.22
CA SER A 178 8.24 4.82 5.12
C SER A 178 8.55 5.07 6.60
N LYS A 179 9.58 5.86 6.91
CA LYS A 179 10.06 6.10 8.29
C LYS A 179 9.00 6.70 9.22
N THR A 180 7.99 7.35 8.67
CA THR A 180 6.84 7.87 9.43
C THR A 180 5.89 6.77 9.92
N TYR A 181 6.06 5.54 9.42
CA TYR A 181 5.22 4.38 9.71
C TYR A 181 5.94 3.28 10.52
N THR A 182 7.07 3.60 11.17
CA THR A 182 7.73 2.65 12.08
C THR A 182 6.90 2.45 13.34
N TRP A 183 7.01 1.28 13.99
CA TRP A 183 6.30 1.03 15.24
C TRP A 183 6.68 2.03 16.33
N ASP A 184 7.94 2.49 16.38
CA ASP A 184 8.39 3.50 17.36
C ASP A 184 7.64 4.82 17.14
N THR A 185 7.60 5.32 15.91
CA THR A 185 6.86 6.56 15.57
C THR A 185 5.37 6.44 15.89
N VAL A 186 4.76 5.31 15.56
CA VAL A 186 3.32 5.07 15.79
C VAL A 186 3.01 4.91 17.28
N ALA A 187 3.91 4.31 18.06
CA ALA A 187 3.78 4.21 19.50
C ALA A 187 3.88 5.59 20.18
N GLU A 188 4.80 6.44 19.74
CA GLU A 188 4.90 7.83 20.22
C GLU A 188 3.61 8.63 19.92
N GLN A 189 3.06 8.50 18.70
CA GLN A 189 1.76 9.11 18.35
C GLN A 189 0.65 8.66 19.30
N PHE A 190 0.60 7.37 19.63
CA PHE A 190 -0.39 6.83 20.56
C PHE A 190 -0.21 7.40 21.97
N ILE A 191 1.01 7.35 22.52
CA ILE A 191 1.33 7.86 23.87
C ILE A 191 0.95 9.34 23.97
N ASN A 192 1.31 10.16 22.98
CA ASN A 192 0.98 11.59 22.94
C ASN A 192 -0.53 11.86 22.80
N SER A 193 -1.30 10.87 22.39
CA SER A 193 -2.76 10.95 22.30
C SER A 193 -3.48 10.69 23.64
N LEU A 194 -2.80 10.07 24.62
CA LEU A 194 -3.41 9.70 25.88
C LEU A 194 -3.77 10.94 26.72
N VAL A 195 -4.88 10.84 27.43
CA VAL A 195 -5.35 11.87 28.38
C VAL A 195 -5.20 11.30 29.79
N PRO A 196 -4.56 12.02 30.71
CA PRO A 196 -4.49 11.58 32.09
C PRO A 196 -5.87 11.33 32.69
N MET A 197 -6.03 10.22 33.39
CA MET A 197 -7.25 10.00 34.17
C MET A 197 -7.29 11.02 35.30
N LYS A 198 -8.41 11.73 35.44
CA LYS A 198 -8.70 12.61 36.57
C LYS A 198 -9.15 11.78 37.78
#